data_abb02735c91d70cd8884fc323032f0b3
#
_entry.id   abb02735c91d70cd8884fc323032f0b3
#
_cell.length_a   1.000
_cell.length_b   1.000
_cell.length_c   1.000
_cell.angle_alpha   90.00
_cell.angle_beta   90.00
_cell.angle_gamma   90.00
#
_symmetry.space_group_name_H-M   'P 1'
#
loop_
_entity.id
_entity.type
_entity.pdbx_description
1 polymer ?
#
loop_
_entity_poly.entity_id
_entity_poly.type
_entity_poly.pdbx_seq_one_letter_code
_entity_poly.pdbx_strand_id
1 'polypeptide(L)'
;MRNLIYAINLTIDGCCDHTQVGIPHDELYDYYIRLVQDADAFVYGRKTYQLMVPYWPDIAKNPSAETKTDIEFAQAFVSVKKMIVFSKTLDKVEGKNTEIVRTNLKDEILKLKQEQGKSILTGGVDIPSQLIQLGLVDEYRFVIFPVFGGAGRRLLEGISLQEKSQLKLVETKTFKSGSVALHYLKQ
;
A
#
# COMPACT_ATOMS: atom_id res chain seq x y z
N MET A 1 -5.81 10.68 16.36
CA MET A 1 -6.24 10.31 14.98
C MET A 1 -5.36 9.15 14.50
N ARG A 2 -5.92 8.27 13.67
CA ARG A 2 -5.17 7.16 13.07
C ARG A 2 -4.19 7.68 12.02
N ASN A 3 -3.01 7.08 11.94
CA ASN A 3 -2.05 7.40 10.89
C ASN A 3 -2.46 6.76 9.56
N LEU A 4 -2.36 7.51 8.48
CA LEU A 4 -2.46 7.01 7.12
C LEU A 4 -1.05 6.78 6.57
N ILE A 5 -0.73 5.51 6.35
CA ILE A 5 0.57 5.04 5.88
C ILE A 5 0.47 4.73 4.39
N TYR A 6 1.31 5.33 3.58
CA TYR A 6 1.48 4.97 2.19
C TYR A 6 2.68 4.05 2.01
N ALA A 7 2.43 2.84 1.52
CA ALA A 7 3.47 1.86 1.23
C ALA A 7 3.50 1.52 -0.27
N ILE A 8 4.70 1.51 -0.86
CA ILE A 8 4.90 1.16 -2.26
C ILE A 8 6.32 0.66 -2.54
N ASN A 9 6.43 -0.24 -3.53
CA ASN A 9 7.67 -0.71 -4.09
C ASN A 9 8.05 0.14 -5.30
N LEU A 10 9.31 0.50 -5.40
CA LEU A 10 9.86 1.32 -6.46
C LEU A 10 11.14 0.69 -7.01
N THR A 11 11.39 0.89 -8.28
CA THR A 11 12.73 0.69 -8.85
C THR A 11 13.62 1.89 -8.51
N ILE A 12 14.95 1.79 -8.73
CA ILE A 12 15.90 2.90 -8.52
C ILE A 12 15.51 4.15 -9.31
N ASP A 13 14.96 3.98 -10.51
CA ASP A 13 14.49 5.07 -11.37
C ASP A 13 13.04 5.50 -11.10
N GLY A 14 12.43 5.03 -9.99
CA GLY A 14 11.12 5.47 -9.50
C GLY A 14 9.92 4.87 -10.23
N CYS A 15 10.09 3.79 -10.99
CA CYS A 15 8.98 3.05 -11.55
C CYS A 15 8.25 2.28 -10.44
N CYS A 16 6.91 2.33 -10.44
CA CYS A 16 6.06 1.65 -9.48
C CYS A 16 5.20 0.54 -10.10
N ASP A 17 5.56 0.08 -11.27
CA ASP A 17 4.95 -1.10 -11.89
C ASP A 17 5.46 -2.36 -11.17
N HIS A 18 4.54 -3.10 -10.56
CA HIS A 18 4.86 -4.31 -9.79
C HIS A 18 5.54 -5.40 -10.63
N THR A 19 5.34 -5.40 -11.95
CA THR A 19 5.99 -6.35 -12.87
C THR A 19 7.48 -6.06 -13.08
N GLN A 20 7.94 -4.86 -12.72
CA GLN A 20 9.32 -4.40 -12.90
C GLN A 20 10.17 -4.53 -11.62
N VAL A 21 9.55 -4.69 -10.46
CA VAL A 21 10.28 -4.73 -9.17
C VAL A 21 10.76 -6.12 -8.77
N GLY A 22 10.32 -7.19 -9.45
CA GLY A 22 10.68 -8.57 -9.13
C GLY A 22 9.90 -9.13 -7.92
N ILE A 23 10.23 -10.37 -7.55
CA ILE A 23 9.60 -11.10 -6.45
C ILE A 23 10.30 -10.73 -5.14
N PRO A 24 9.58 -10.35 -4.08
CA PRO A 24 10.16 -10.11 -2.77
C PRO A 24 10.83 -11.37 -2.20
N HIS A 25 11.95 -11.20 -1.51
CA HIS A 25 12.59 -12.27 -0.73
C HIS A 25 11.98 -12.36 0.67
N ASP A 26 12.18 -13.46 1.38
CA ASP A 26 11.58 -13.75 2.70
C ASP A 26 11.72 -12.61 3.72
N GLU A 27 12.91 -12.00 3.81
CA GLU A 27 13.13 -10.87 4.74
C GLU A 27 12.24 -9.65 4.42
N LEU A 28 11.89 -9.46 3.16
CA LEU A 28 11.02 -8.38 2.73
C LEU A 28 9.57 -8.71 3.01
N TYR A 29 9.18 -9.98 2.91
CA TYR A 29 7.87 -10.44 3.36
C TYR A 29 7.67 -10.22 4.86
N ASP A 30 8.64 -10.55 5.71
CA ASP A 30 8.59 -10.26 7.14
C ASP A 30 8.34 -8.76 7.43
N TYR A 31 8.97 -7.90 6.64
CA TYR A 31 8.76 -6.45 6.74
C TYR A 31 7.31 -6.05 6.38
N TYR A 32 6.77 -6.60 5.29
CA TYR A 32 5.39 -6.32 4.88
C TYR A 32 4.35 -6.93 5.83
N ILE A 33 4.59 -8.14 6.34
CA ILE A 33 3.69 -8.79 7.33
C ILE A 33 3.54 -7.87 8.55
N ARG A 34 4.63 -7.35 9.09
CA ARG A 34 4.59 -6.40 10.23
C ARG A 34 3.82 -5.15 9.87
N LEU A 35 4.08 -4.56 8.70
CA LEU A 35 3.38 -3.37 8.24
C LEU A 35 1.86 -3.59 8.13
N VAL A 36 1.44 -4.75 7.63
CA VAL A 36 0.03 -5.14 7.55
C VAL A 36 -0.56 -5.37 8.94
N GLN A 37 0.16 -6.02 9.85
CA GLN A 37 -0.28 -6.28 11.22
C GLN A 37 -0.43 -5.00 12.06
N ASP A 38 0.31 -3.94 11.74
CA ASP A 38 0.24 -2.63 12.38
C ASP A 38 -0.93 -1.77 11.83
N ALA A 39 -1.63 -2.26 10.81
CA ALA A 39 -2.83 -1.66 10.26
C ALA A 39 -4.08 -2.52 10.55
N ASP A 40 -5.26 -1.91 10.56
CA ASP A 40 -6.54 -2.62 10.63
C ASP A 40 -7.54 -2.13 9.57
N ALA A 41 -7.12 -1.19 8.73
CA ALA A 41 -7.88 -0.76 7.56
C ALA A 41 -6.98 -0.60 6.33
N PHE A 42 -7.47 -1.03 5.18
CA PHE A 42 -6.86 -0.77 3.87
C PHE A 42 -7.68 0.20 3.06
N VAL A 43 -7.00 1.06 2.31
CA VAL A 43 -7.60 1.99 1.34
C VAL A 43 -6.96 1.78 -0.02
N TYR A 44 -7.75 1.33 -0.98
CA TYR A 44 -7.28 1.04 -2.33
C TYR A 44 -8.11 1.74 -3.40
N GLY A 45 -7.49 1.97 -4.55
CA GLY A 45 -8.20 2.18 -5.80
C GLY A 45 -8.55 0.85 -6.47
N ARG A 46 -9.44 0.89 -7.46
CA ARG A 46 -9.92 -0.30 -8.18
C ARG A 46 -8.79 -1.24 -8.66
N LYS A 47 -7.76 -0.68 -9.32
CA LYS A 47 -6.68 -1.50 -9.89
C LYS A 47 -5.90 -2.26 -8.83
N THR A 48 -5.54 -1.60 -7.73
CA THR A 48 -4.83 -2.24 -6.61
C THR A 48 -5.71 -3.29 -5.93
N TYR A 49 -7.00 -2.98 -5.73
CA TYR A 49 -7.96 -3.93 -5.20
C TYR A 49 -8.03 -5.20 -6.07
N GLN A 50 -8.21 -5.05 -7.38
CA GLN A 50 -8.31 -6.16 -8.33
C GLN A 50 -7.02 -6.98 -8.45
N LEU A 51 -5.85 -6.39 -8.12
CA LEU A 51 -4.58 -7.09 -8.06
C LEU A 51 -4.44 -7.92 -6.77
N MET A 52 -4.82 -7.33 -5.64
CA MET A 52 -4.52 -7.88 -4.31
C MET A 52 -5.59 -8.88 -3.83
N VAL A 53 -6.86 -8.55 -4.04
CA VAL A 53 -7.95 -9.27 -3.36
C VAL A 53 -8.27 -10.64 -3.96
N PRO A 54 -8.24 -10.89 -5.28
CA PRO A 54 -8.38 -12.26 -5.76
C PRO A 54 -7.23 -13.16 -5.35
N TYR A 55 -6.01 -12.62 -5.29
CA TYR A 55 -4.78 -13.37 -5.09
C TYR A 55 -4.56 -13.77 -3.63
N TRP A 56 -4.44 -12.81 -2.70
CA TRP A 56 -4.11 -13.11 -1.31
C TRP A 56 -5.18 -13.90 -0.54
N PRO A 57 -6.50 -13.62 -0.68
CA PRO A 57 -7.54 -14.45 -0.09
C PRO A 57 -7.57 -15.88 -0.62
N ASP A 58 -7.17 -16.10 -1.87
CA ASP A 58 -7.09 -17.45 -2.43
C ASP A 58 -5.93 -18.25 -1.80
N ILE A 59 -4.75 -17.64 -1.68
CA ILE A 59 -3.62 -18.25 -0.97
C ILE A 59 -3.98 -18.56 0.49
N ALA A 60 -4.65 -17.66 1.19
CA ALA A 60 -5.07 -17.88 2.56
C ALA A 60 -6.02 -19.08 2.73
N LYS A 61 -6.84 -19.38 1.71
CA LYS A 61 -7.78 -20.51 1.69
C LYS A 61 -7.13 -21.79 1.21
N ASN A 62 -6.20 -21.70 0.25
CA ASN A 62 -5.61 -22.83 -0.47
C ASN A 62 -4.06 -22.81 -0.38
N PRO A 63 -3.47 -23.00 0.80
CA PRO A 63 -2.04 -22.75 1.04
C PRO A 63 -1.09 -23.81 0.47
N SER A 64 -1.59 -24.88 -0.14
CA SER A 64 -0.83 -26.12 -0.44
C SER A 64 0.27 -25.97 -1.50
N ALA A 65 0.29 -24.90 -2.27
CA ALA A 65 1.24 -24.67 -3.38
C ALA A 65 2.21 -23.50 -3.14
N GLU A 66 2.12 -22.82 -1.99
CA GLU A 66 2.79 -21.55 -1.74
C GLU A 66 3.89 -21.68 -0.68
N THR A 67 4.80 -20.69 -0.65
CA THR A 67 5.83 -20.64 0.40
C THR A 67 5.21 -20.29 1.76
N LYS A 68 5.93 -20.60 2.84
CA LYS A 68 5.50 -20.25 4.19
C LYS A 68 5.27 -18.74 4.34
N THR A 69 6.13 -17.93 3.77
CA THR A 69 6.05 -16.45 3.81
C THR A 69 4.84 -15.91 3.04
N ASP A 70 4.50 -16.51 1.90
CA ASP A 70 3.28 -16.14 1.16
C ASP A 70 2.03 -16.42 1.99
N ILE A 71 1.97 -17.59 2.65
CA ILE A 71 0.84 -17.99 3.50
C ILE A 71 0.71 -17.04 4.69
N GLU A 72 1.81 -16.70 5.38
CA GLU A 72 1.81 -15.79 6.52
C GLU A 72 1.37 -14.37 6.11
N PHE A 73 1.84 -13.88 4.96
CA PHE A 73 1.39 -12.60 4.42
C PHE A 73 -0.10 -12.63 4.05
N ALA A 74 -0.55 -13.69 3.38
CA ALA A 74 -1.96 -13.86 3.01
C ALA A 74 -2.88 -13.89 4.24
N GLN A 75 -2.47 -14.59 5.31
CA GLN A 75 -3.20 -14.61 6.58
C GLN A 75 -3.26 -13.22 7.24
N ALA A 76 -2.14 -12.48 7.26
CA ALA A 76 -2.11 -11.11 7.75
C ALA A 76 -3.02 -10.20 6.91
N PHE A 77 -2.97 -10.32 5.58
CA PHE A 77 -3.79 -9.55 4.65
C PHE A 77 -5.29 -9.74 4.89
N VAL A 78 -5.77 -10.99 5.02
CA VAL A 78 -7.20 -11.27 5.23
C VAL A 78 -7.68 -10.97 6.64
N SER A 79 -6.78 -10.78 7.60
CA SER A 79 -7.12 -10.43 8.98
C SER A 79 -7.50 -8.95 9.16
N VAL A 80 -7.32 -8.12 8.15
CA VAL A 80 -7.64 -6.70 8.18
C VAL A 80 -9.14 -6.49 8.37
N LYS A 81 -9.51 -5.63 9.31
CA LYS A 81 -10.90 -5.45 9.74
C LYS A 81 -11.78 -4.71 8.72
N LYS A 82 -11.18 -3.80 7.95
CA LYS A 82 -11.90 -2.94 7.02
C LYS A 82 -11.08 -2.72 5.75
N MET A 83 -11.71 -2.85 4.58
CA MET A 83 -11.13 -2.51 3.30
C MET A 83 -12.04 -1.54 2.55
N ILE A 84 -11.52 -0.39 2.18
CA ILE A 84 -12.23 0.65 1.43
C ILE A 84 -11.68 0.71 0.02
N VAL A 85 -12.56 0.59 -0.97
CA VAL A 85 -12.20 0.64 -2.38
C VAL A 85 -12.83 1.86 -3.04
N PHE A 86 -12.02 2.85 -3.36
CA PHE A 86 -12.48 4.00 -4.14
C PHE A 86 -12.59 3.65 -5.62
N SER A 87 -13.81 3.61 -6.11
CA SER A 87 -14.09 3.31 -7.52
C SER A 87 -15.42 3.86 -7.97
N LYS A 88 -15.43 4.48 -9.16
CA LYS A 88 -16.67 4.91 -9.84
C LYS A 88 -17.27 3.83 -10.73
N THR A 89 -16.47 2.82 -11.11
CA THR A 89 -16.81 1.83 -12.14
C THR A 89 -16.87 0.39 -11.66
N LEU A 90 -16.46 0.12 -10.41
CA LEU A 90 -16.54 -1.22 -9.82
C LEU A 90 -17.96 -1.45 -9.30
N ASP A 91 -18.62 -2.49 -9.76
CA ASP A 91 -20.03 -2.76 -9.39
C ASP A 91 -20.14 -3.49 -8.04
N LYS A 92 -19.23 -4.44 -7.79
CA LYS A 92 -19.23 -5.26 -6.58
C LYS A 92 -17.81 -5.55 -6.10
N VAL A 93 -17.68 -5.86 -4.83
CA VAL A 93 -16.46 -6.30 -4.16
C VAL A 93 -16.67 -7.64 -3.48
N GLU A 94 -15.57 -8.34 -3.25
CA GLU A 94 -15.53 -9.57 -2.47
C GLU A 94 -15.10 -9.27 -1.03
N GLY A 95 -15.51 -10.14 -0.11
CA GLY A 95 -15.19 -10.01 1.31
C GLY A 95 -16.22 -9.21 2.11
N LYS A 96 -16.56 -9.72 3.29
CA LYS A 96 -17.58 -9.11 4.19
C LYS A 96 -17.12 -7.78 4.79
N ASN A 97 -15.81 -7.53 4.83
CA ASN A 97 -15.16 -6.35 5.39
C ASN A 97 -14.77 -5.32 4.33
N THR A 98 -15.19 -5.51 3.08
CA THR A 98 -14.84 -4.65 1.93
C THR A 98 -16.04 -3.83 1.50
N GLU A 99 -15.85 -2.53 1.32
CA GLU A 99 -16.87 -1.60 0.84
C GLU A 99 -16.38 -0.75 -0.33
N ILE A 100 -17.27 -0.48 -1.30
CA ILE A 100 -17.01 0.47 -2.38
C ILE A 100 -17.44 1.86 -1.93
N VAL A 101 -16.53 2.82 -2.04
CA VAL A 101 -16.80 4.22 -1.77
C VAL A 101 -16.76 5.01 -3.08
N ARG A 102 -17.83 5.80 -3.31
CA ARG A 102 -17.99 6.65 -4.50
C ARG A 102 -18.05 8.15 -4.16
N THR A 103 -17.95 8.46 -2.89
CA THR A 103 -18.04 9.80 -2.32
C THR A 103 -16.70 10.52 -2.36
N ASN A 104 -16.61 11.69 -1.74
CA ASN A 104 -15.40 12.50 -1.70
C ASN A 104 -14.27 11.78 -0.94
N LEU A 105 -13.13 11.60 -1.59
CA LEU A 105 -11.97 10.92 -1.03
C LEU A 105 -11.49 11.59 0.29
N LYS A 106 -11.40 12.92 0.31
CA LYS A 106 -10.93 13.67 1.48
C LYS A 106 -11.80 13.44 2.70
N ASP A 107 -13.12 13.54 2.52
CA ASP A 107 -14.08 13.44 3.62
C ASP A 107 -14.08 12.04 4.23
N GLU A 108 -14.07 11.01 3.39
CA GLU A 108 -14.03 9.62 3.84
C GLU A 108 -12.73 9.27 4.57
N ILE A 109 -11.59 9.77 4.10
CA ILE A 109 -10.32 9.53 4.78
C ILE A 109 -10.25 10.30 6.11
N LEU A 110 -10.74 11.52 6.18
CA LEU A 110 -10.80 12.28 7.44
C LEU A 110 -11.72 11.58 8.47
N LYS A 111 -12.86 11.07 8.02
CA LYS A 111 -13.76 10.27 8.86
C LYS A 111 -13.07 9.00 9.37
N LEU A 112 -12.43 8.23 8.47
CA LEU A 112 -11.71 7.01 8.83
C LEU A 112 -10.56 7.28 9.82
N LYS A 113 -9.84 8.40 9.68
CA LYS A 113 -8.77 8.81 10.61
C LYS A 113 -9.29 9.15 12.01
N GLN A 114 -10.57 9.52 12.16
CA GLN A 114 -11.21 9.80 13.46
C GLN A 114 -11.75 8.54 14.15
N GLU A 115 -11.97 7.44 13.43
CA GLU A 115 -12.39 6.18 14.02
C GLU A 115 -11.34 5.63 14.99
N GLN A 116 -11.75 4.81 15.95
CA GLN A 116 -10.83 4.06 16.82
C GLN A 116 -10.22 2.89 16.04
N GLY A 117 -8.93 2.68 16.19
CA GLY A 117 -8.24 1.58 15.50
C GLY A 117 -6.74 1.79 15.39
N LYS A 118 -6.10 0.85 14.68
CA LYS A 118 -4.69 0.92 14.30
C LYS A 118 -4.51 1.87 13.11
N SER A 119 -3.34 1.85 12.49
CA SER A 119 -3.06 2.62 11.28
C SER A 119 -3.94 2.20 10.09
N ILE A 120 -4.05 3.09 9.13
CA ILE A 120 -4.68 2.88 7.83
C ILE A 120 -3.55 2.70 6.82
N LEU A 121 -3.59 1.64 6.02
CA LEU A 121 -2.58 1.36 5.00
C LEU A 121 -3.15 1.60 3.61
N THR A 122 -2.43 2.31 2.77
CA THR A 122 -2.76 2.50 1.35
C THR A 122 -1.58 2.11 0.46
N GLY A 123 -1.89 1.60 -0.71
CA GLY A 123 -0.92 1.20 -1.74
C GLY A 123 -1.40 1.50 -3.15
N GLY A 124 -0.55 1.21 -4.13
CA GLY A 124 -0.79 1.57 -5.52
C GLY A 124 -0.43 3.02 -5.81
N VAL A 125 -0.98 3.64 -6.85
CA VAL A 125 -0.55 4.95 -7.33
C VAL A 125 -1.66 5.99 -7.33
N ASP A 126 -2.82 5.72 -7.93
CA ASP A 126 -3.86 6.74 -8.18
C ASP A 126 -4.43 7.35 -6.90
N ILE A 127 -4.88 6.52 -5.97
CA ILE A 127 -5.45 6.99 -4.71
C ILE A 127 -4.38 7.60 -3.81
N PRO A 128 -3.22 6.97 -3.56
CA PRO A 128 -2.17 7.59 -2.78
C PRO A 128 -1.68 8.92 -3.34
N SER A 129 -1.55 9.07 -4.66
CA SER A 129 -1.14 10.35 -5.27
C SER A 129 -2.12 11.48 -4.96
N GLN A 130 -3.44 11.21 -5.02
CA GLN A 130 -4.46 12.19 -4.61
C GLN A 130 -4.38 12.48 -3.10
N LEU A 131 -4.14 11.47 -2.27
CA LEU A 131 -4.00 11.64 -0.83
C LEU A 131 -2.77 12.47 -0.45
N ILE A 132 -1.66 12.31 -1.19
CA ILE A 132 -0.46 13.15 -1.07
C ILE A 132 -0.79 14.60 -1.44
N GLN A 133 -1.46 14.81 -2.57
CA GLN A 133 -1.88 16.14 -3.02
C GLN A 133 -2.80 16.84 -2.01
N LEU A 134 -3.67 16.07 -1.34
CA LEU A 134 -4.55 16.55 -0.27
C LEU A 134 -3.84 16.73 1.10
N GLY A 135 -2.56 16.35 1.20
CA GLY A 135 -1.80 16.42 2.44
C GLY A 135 -2.27 15.46 3.54
N LEU A 136 -2.95 14.38 3.18
CA LEU A 136 -3.58 13.44 4.12
C LEU A 136 -2.71 12.26 4.54
N VAL A 137 -1.61 11.98 3.82
CA VAL A 137 -0.64 10.94 4.16
C VAL A 137 0.26 11.43 5.29
N ASP A 138 0.37 10.65 6.36
CA ASP A 138 1.18 10.98 7.53
C ASP A 138 2.56 10.31 7.47
N GLU A 139 2.60 9.11 6.87
CA GLU A 139 3.77 8.23 6.90
C GLU A 139 3.97 7.55 5.55
N TYR A 140 5.24 7.41 5.14
CA TYR A 140 5.63 6.83 3.86
C TYR A 140 6.60 5.68 4.10
N ARG A 141 6.30 4.52 3.48
CA ARG A 141 7.10 3.30 3.50
C ARG A 141 7.45 2.91 2.08
N PHE A 142 8.61 3.34 1.61
CA PHE A 142 9.11 3.03 0.27
C PHE A 142 10.11 1.89 0.33
N VAL A 143 9.96 0.89 -0.53
CA VAL A 143 10.99 -0.12 -0.74
C VAL A 143 11.57 0.07 -2.12
N ILE A 144 12.86 0.40 -2.16
CA ILE A 144 13.60 0.59 -3.40
C ILE A 144 14.27 -0.73 -3.77
N PHE A 145 13.90 -1.27 -4.91
CA PHE A 145 14.51 -2.47 -5.48
C PHE A 145 15.73 -2.10 -6.31
N PRO A 146 16.81 -2.89 -6.26
CA PRO A 146 18.07 -2.60 -6.95
C PRO A 146 18.00 -2.93 -8.46
N VAL A 147 16.98 -2.42 -9.12
CA VAL A 147 16.70 -2.61 -10.55
C VAL A 147 16.29 -1.30 -11.20
N PHE A 148 16.49 -1.18 -12.50
CA PHE A 148 15.93 -0.12 -13.33
C PHE A 148 14.71 -0.65 -14.08
N GLY A 149 13.57 0.01 -13.93
CA GLY A 149 12.33 -0.32 -14.65
C GLY A 149 12.28 0.23 -16.07
N GLY A 150 13.00 1.33 -16.31
CA GLY A 150 13.07 2.01 -17.62
C GLY A 150 11.74 2.63 -18.04
N ALA A 151 10.81 1.81 -18.50
CA ALA A 151 9.44 2.19 -18.84
C ALA A 151 8.47 1.84 -17.69
N GLY A 152 7.31 2.48 -17.65
CA GLY A 152 6.26 2.22 -16.67
C GLY A 152 5.90 3.45 -15.87
N ARG A 153 4.87 3.30 -15.04
CA ARG A 153 4.32 4.41 -14.27
C ARG A 153 5.23 4.83 -13.12
N ARG A 154 5.35 6.13 -12.91
CA ARG A 154 6.13 6.71 -11.84
C ARG A 154 5.24 7.27 -10.74
N LEU A 155 5.80 7.38 -9.55
CA LEU A 155 5.13 8.01 -8.42
C LEU A 155 4.81 9.47 -8.76
N LEU A 156 3.57 9.91 -8.47
CA LEU A 156 3.06 11.26 -8.75
C LEU A 156 3.06 11.68 -10.23
N GLU A 157 3.18 10.73 -11.15
CA GLU A 157 3.10 11.04 -12.58
C GLU A 157 1.76 11.72 -12.93
N GLY A 158 1.83 12.88 -13.57
CA GLY A 158 0.67 13.68 -13.92
C GLY A 158 0.00 14.42 -12.75
N ILE A 159 0.59 14.38 -11.55
CA ILE A 159 0.13 15.13 -10.38
C ILE A 159 1.04 16.35 -10.16
N SER A 160 0.42 17.53 -10.09
CA SER A 160 1.11 18.75 -9.68
C SER A 160 0.85 19.00 -8.20
N LEU A 161 1.91 19.04 -7.41
CA LEU A 161 1.83 19.46 -6.01
C LEU A 161 1.87 21.00 -5.97
N GLN A 162 0.94 21.61 -5.24
CA GLN A 162 0.91 23.07 -5.06
C GLN A 162 2.12 23.56 -4.27
N GLU A 163 2.57 22.77 -3.29
CA GLU A 163 3.74 23.04 -2.47
C GLU A 163 4.61 21.78 -2.37
N LYS A 164 5.92 21.98 -2.20
CA LYS A 164 6.84 20.88 -1.94
C LYS A 164 6.57 20.31 -0.55
N SER A 165 6.20 19.04 -0.47
CA SER A 165 6.11 18.34 0.81
C SER A 165 7.50 17.90 1.27
N GLN A 166 7.93 18.40 2.41
CA GLN A 166 9.17 17.93 3.05
C GLN A 166 8.86 16.70 3.90
N LEU A 167 9.75 15.72 3.83
CA LEU A 167 9.64 14.48 4.57
C LEU A 167 10.86 14.34 5.48
N LYS A 168 10.62 13.87 6.72
CA LYS A 168 11.67 13.54 7.68
C LYS A 168 11.97 12.06 7.61
N LEU A 169 13.19 11.69 7.25
CA LEU A 169 13.64 10.30 7.33
C LEU A 169 13.70 9.85 8.80
N VAL A 170 13.07 8.73 9.10
CA VAL A 170 13.01 8.13 10.44
C VAL A 170 13.89 6.89 10.52
N GLU A 171 13.83 6.04 9.49
CA GLU A 171 14.51 4.76 9.48
C GLU A 171 14.89 4.35 8.07
N THR A 172 15.99 3.64 7.94
CA THR A 172 16.38 2.90 6.74
C THR A 172 16.67 1.45 7.12
N LYS A 173 16.25 0.52 6.30
CA LYS A 173 16.58 -0.91 6.45
C LYS A 173 17.07 -1.46 5.12
N THR A 174 18.27 -2.00 5.11
CA THR A 174 18.84 -2.71 3.96
C THR A 174 18.57 -4.21 4.12
N PHE A 175 18.14 -4.85 3.04
CA PHE A 175 17.90 -6.28 2.97
C PHE A 175 19.05 -6.98 2.23
N LYS A 176 19.23 -8.28 2.46
CA LYS A 176 20.27 -9.09 1.78
C LYS A 176 20.10 -9.11 0.25
N SER A 177 18.88 -8.90 -0.24
CA SER A 177 18.58 -8.74 -1.66
C SER A 177 19.17 -7.48 -2.30
N GLY A 178 19.71 -6.55 -1.49
CA GLY A 178 20.12 -5.22 -1.93
C GLY A 178 18.98 -4.20 -1.97
N SER A 179 17.74 -4.61 -1.69
CA SER A 179 16.62 -3.67 -1.55
C SER A 179 16.78 -2.83 -0.29
N VAL A 180 16.22 -1.60 -0.30
CA VAL A 180 16.28 -0.67 0.82
C VAL A 180 14.87 -0.19 1.15
N ALA A 181 14.43 -0.41 2.39
CA ALA A 181 13.22 0.22 2.91
C ALA A 181 13.56 1.58 3.51
N LEU A 182 12.76 2.58 3.14
CA LEU A 182 12.84 3.95 3.62
C LEU A 182 11.54 4.29 4.36
N HIS A 183 11.67 4.77 5.58
CA HIS A 183 10.57 5.24 6.39
C HIS A 183 10.66 6.74 6.59
N TYR A 184 9.65 7.47 6.12
CA TYR A 184 9.54 8.91 6.28
C TYR A 184 8.25 9.28 7.00
N LEU A 185 8.31 10.37 7.76
CA LEU A 185 7.14 11.08 8.28
C LEU A 185 6.95 12.40 7.52
N LYS A 186 5.70 12.81 7.36
CA LYS A 186 5.36 14.14 6.91
C LYS A 186 5.85 15.17 7.94
N GLN A 187 6.47 16.26 7.48
CA GLN A 187 6.81 17.44 8.29
C GLN A 187 5.69 18.45 8.32
#